data_7d86c0a8ce7b50fa1607ca4dc7e39dfd
#
_entry.id   7d86c0a8ce7b50fa1607ca4dc7e39dfd
#
_cell.length_a   1.000
_cell.length_b   1.000
_cell.length_c   1.000
_cell.angle_alpha   90.00
_cell.angle_beta   90.00
_cell.angle_gamma   90.00
#
_symmetry.space_group_name_H-M   'P 1'
#
loop_
_entity.id
_entity.type
_entity.pdbx_description
1 polymer ?
#
loop_
_entity_poly.entity_id
_entity_poly.type
_entity_poly.pdbx_seq_one_letter_code
_entity_poly.pdbx_strand_id
1 'polypeptide(L)' 'MAINQDKIDQAWKKAKKYKSLDPNQYRKCPISGHKIRKTSYGKKSPYGWEIDHIHRKAKGGSDAPSNLRAVHWKANRERG' A
#
# COMPACT_ATOMS: atom_id res chain seq x y z
N MET A 1 16.47 4.82 1.79
CA MET A 1 16.67 3.45 2.26
C MET A 1 15.72 2.52 1.54
N ALA A 2 16.24 1.43 1.01
CA ALA A 2 15.41 0.48 0.28
C ALA A 2 14.49 -0.29 1.23
N ILE A 3 13.22 -0.41 0.86
CA ILE A 3 12.28 -1.23 1.59
C ILE A 3 12.39 -2.66 1.07
N ASN A 4 12.60 -3.62 1.96
CA ASN A 4 12.77 -5.00 1.56
C ASN A 4 11.44 -5.66 1.19
N GLN A 5 11.50 -6.82 0.55
CA GLN A 5 10.31 -7.52 0.06
C GLN A 5 9.35 -7.91 1.18
N ASP A 6 9.87 -8.25 2.37
CA ASP A 6 9.02 -8.59 3.51
C ASP A 6 8.10 -7.42 3.90
N LYS A 7 8.65 -6.21 3.94
CA LYS A 7 7.86 -5.02 4.27
C LYS A 7 6.82 -4.73 3.21
N ILE A 8 7.19 -4.91 1.93
CA ILE A 8 6.25 -4.75 0.82
C ILE A 8 5.09 -5.74 0.97
N ASP A 9 5.41 -7.00 1.26
CA ASP A 9 4.40 -8.05 1.44
C ASP A 9 3.50 -7.77 2.65
N GLN A 10 4.09 -7.31 3.75
CA GLN A 10 3.33 -6.97 4.96
C GLN A 10 2.38 -5.78 4.71
N ALA A 11 2.85 -4.77 4.00
CA ALA A 11 2.01 -3.63 3.64
C ALA A 11 0.85 -4.06 2.74
N TRP A 12 1.12 -4.93 1.76
CA TRP A 12 0.10 -5.45 0.86
C TRP A 12 -1.02 -6.14 1.63
N LYS A 13 -0.68 -6.95 2.63
CA LYS A 13 -1.65 -7.70 3.42
C LYS A 13 -2.61 -6.83 4.22
N LYS A 14 -2.30 -5.56 4.41
CA LYS A 14 -3.18 -4.63 5.13
C LYS A 14 -4.18 -3.92 4.24
N ALA A 15 -4.06 -4.04 2.93
CA ALA A 15 -5.08 -3.53 2.02
C ALA A 15 -6.33 -4.43 2.09
N LYS A 16 -7.47 -3.84 1.77
CA LYS A 16 -8.75 -4.56 1.85
C LYS A 16 -8.88 -5.59 0.75
N LYS A 17 -9.50 -6.72 1.06
CA LYS A 17 -9.74 -7.78 0.10
C LYS A 17 -11.05 -7.57 -0.63
N TYR A 18 -11.07 -7.98 -1.91
CA TYR A 18 -12.32 -8.13 -2.66
C TYR A 18 -12.87 -9.54 -2.44
N LYS A 19 -14.20 -9.68 -2.41
CA LYS A 19 -14.82 -11.00 -2.24
C LYS A 19 -14.59 -11.92 -3.45
N SER A 20 -14.52 -11.34 -4.65
CA SER A 20 -14.49 -12.09 -5.90
C SER A 20 -13.12 -12.13 -6.57
N LEU A 21 -12.11 -11.49 -6.01
CA LEU A 21 -10.77 -11.41 -6.61
C LEU A 21 -9.73 -12.08 -5.72
N ASP A 22 -8.70 -12.64 -6.35
CA ASP A 22 -7.57 -13.23 -5.64
C ASP A 22 -6.82 -12.15 -4.84
N PRO A 23 -6.79 -12.23 -3.50
CA PRO A 23 -6.12 -11.23 -2.68
C PRO A 23 -4.60 -11.21 -2.85
N ASN A 24 -4.02 -12.21 -3.51
CA ASN A 24 -2.60 -12.22 -3.86
C ASN A 24 -2.33 -11.49 -5.17
N GLN A 25 -3.37 -11.05 -5.87
CA GLN A 25 -3.24 -10.30 -7.12
C GLN A 25 -3.83 -8.91 -7.02
N TYR A 26 -5.01 -8.78 -6.41
CA TYR A 26 -5.74 -7.51 -6.33
C TYR A 26 -6.24 -7.27 -4.92
N ARG A 27 -6.12 -6.03 -4.48
CA ARG A 27 -6.72 -5.56 -3.22
C ARG A 27 -7.27 -4.16 -3.42
N LYS A 28 -7.93 -3.64 -2.39
CA LYS A 28 -8.55 -2.32 -2.43
C LYS A 28 -7.76 -1.36 -1.55
N CYS A 29 -7.43 -0.18 -2.09
CA CYS A 29 -6.79 0.88 -1.31
C CYS A 29 -7.65 1.23 -0.10
N PRO A 30 -7.09 1.20 1.12
CA PRO A 30 -7.87 1.47 2.33
C PRO A 30 -8.33 2.93 2.45
N ILE A 31 -7.72 3.84 1.71
CA ILE A 31 -8.08 5.25 1.75
C ILE A 31 -9.10 5.61 0.67
N SER A 32 -8.77 5.31 -0.60
CA SER A 32 -9.57 5.74 -1.74
C SER A 32 -10.56 4.70 -2.24
N GLY A 33 -10.40 3.44 -1.84
CA GLY A 33 -11.21 2.34 -2.37
C GLY A 33 -10.81 1.91 -3.77
N HIS A 34 -9.75 2.48 -4.34
CA HIS A 34 -9.30 2.15 -5.68
C HIS A 34 -8.65 0.76 -5.72
N LYS A 35 -8.84 0.05 -6.83
CA LYS A 35 -8.18 -1.25 -7.03
C LYS A 35 -6.68 -1.06 -7.17
N ILE A 36 -5.91 -1.91 -6.51
CA ILE A 36 -4.45 -1.99 -6.65
C ILE A 36 -4.05 -3.41 -7.02
N ARG A 37 -2.97 -3.54 -7.78
CA ARG A 37 -2.46 -4.83 -8.23
C ARG A 37 -1.10 -5.09 -7.59
N LYS A 38 -0.91 -6.28 -7.03
CA LYS A 38 0.31 -6.61 -6.29
C LYS A 38 1.59 -6.35 -7.10
N THR A 39 1.61 -6.72 -8.37
CA THR A 39 2.80 -6.55 -9.23
C THR A 39 3.02 -5.11 -9.68
N SER A 40 2.12 -4.20 -9.37
CA SER A 40 2.23 -2.78 -9.75
C SER A 40 2.82 -1.90 -8.66
N TYR A 41 3.54 -2.50 -7.72
CA TYR A 41 4.23 -1.74 -6.67
C TYR A 41 5.21 -0.74 -7.28
N GLY A 42 5.15 0.50 -6.82
CA GLY A 42 6.04 1.57 -7.25
C GLY A 42 5.75 2.14 -8.63
N LYS A 43 4.66 1.73 -9.27
CA LYS A 43 4.30 2.20 -10.60
C LYS A 43 3.21 3.26 -10.54
N LYS A 44 3.31 4.27 -11.40
CA LYS A 44 2.26 5.28 -11.58
C LYS A 44 1.30 4.83 -12.68
N SER A 45 0.71 3.66 -12.48
CA SER A 45 -0.23 3.04 -13.41
C SER A 45 -1.63 3.04 -12.79
N PRO A 46 -2.69 2.65 -13.53
CA PRO A 46 -4.04 2.63 -12.98
C PRO A 46 -4.19 1.81 -11.70
N TYR A 47 -3.40 0.75 -11.53
CA TYR A 47 -3.45 -0.10 -10.34
C TYR A 47 -2.17 -0.03 -9.51
N GLY A 48 -1.34 0.99 -9.76
CA GLY A 48 -0.10 1.19 -9.03
C GLY A 48 -0.32 1.55 -7.58
N TRP A 49 0.60 1.14 -6.72
CA TRP A 49 0.49 1.39 -5.29
C TRP A 49 1.85 1.63 -4.67
N GLU A 50 1.83 2.24 -3.51
CA GLU A 50 3.02 2.59 -2.74
C GLU A 50 2.79 2.22 -1.29
N ILE A 51 3.88 2.10 -0.52
CA ILE A 51 3.78 1.90 0.92
C ILE A 51 3.50 3.25 1.58
N ASP A 52 2.47 3.28 2.41
CA ASP A 52 2.11 4.42 3.21
C ASP A 52 2.36 4.13 4.68
N HIS A 53 2.89 5.12 5.41
CA HIS A 53 3.05 5.02 6.86
C HIS A 53 1.75 5.47 7.52
N ILE A 54 1.10 4.56 8.25
CA ILE A 54 -0.17 4.87 8.94
C ILE A 54 0.05 6.05 9.88
N HIS A 55 1.09 5.98 10.71
CA HIS A 55 1.58 7.13 11.46
C HIS A 55 2.76 7.70 10.70
N ARG A 56 2.66 8.94 10.25
CA ARG A 56 3.65 9.56 9.36
C ARG A 56 5.04 9.63 9.99
N LYS A 57 6.07 9.37 9.19
CA LYS A 57 7.45 9.46 9.65
C LYS A 57 7.80 10.87 10.15
N ALA A 58 7.28 11.89 9.50
CA ALA A 58 7.50 13.29 9.90
C ALA A 58 6.97 13.57 11.30
N LYS A 59 6.07 12.73 11.82
CA LYS A 59 5.49 12.86 13.15
C LYS A 59 5.94 11.73 14.10
N GLY A 60 7.09 11.12 13.82
CA GLY A 60 7.67 10.09 14.65
C GLY A 60 7.26 8.67 14.31
N GLY A 61 6.58 8.45 13.18
CA GLY A 61 6.18 7.11 12.76
C GLY A 61 7.37 6.23 12.40
N SER A 62 7.28 4.94 12.70
CA SER A 62 8.34 3.97 12.43
C SER A 62 8.16 3.26 11.09
N ASP A 63 9.21 2.54 10.67
CA ASP A 63 9.19 1.65 9.52
C ASP A 63 8.77 0.22 9.89
N ALA A 64 8.24 0.01 11.09
CA ALA A 64 7.77 -1.31 11.50
C ALA A 64 6.62 -1.77 10.61
N PRO A 65 6.52 -3.06 10.28
CA PRO A 65 5.44 -3.58 9.44
C PRO A 65 4.04 -3.19 9.92
N SER A 66 3.84 -3.09 11.23
CA SER A 66 2.55 -2.67 11.81
C SER A 66 2.17 -1.24 11.45
N ASN A 67 3.12 -0.42 11.01
CA ASN A 67 2.89 0.97 10.62
C ASN A 67 2.82 1.16 9.11
N LEU A 68 2.89 0.10 8.33
CA LEU A 68 2.91 0.17 6.87
C LEU A 68 1.62 -0.39 6.28
N ARG A 69 1.17 0.20 5.19
CA ARG A 69 0.02 -0.31 4.43
C ARG A 69 0.15 0.03 2.96
N ALA A 70 -0.53 -0.75 2.11
CA ALA A 70 -0.56 -0.53 0.67
C ALA A 70 -1.67 0.47 0.33
N VAL A 71 -1.30 1.53 -0.39
CA VAL A 71 -2.22 2.61 -0.78
C VAL A 71 -2.00 2.91 -2.25
N HIS A 72 -3.09 3.16 -3.00
CA HIS A 72 -2.97 3.59 -4.39
C HIS A 72 -2.05 4.81 -4.47
N TRP A 73 -1.18 4.86 -5.49
CA TRP A 73 -0.15 5.89 -5.56
C TRP A 73 -0.72 7.31 -5.57
N LYS A 74 -1.86 7.53 -6.22
CA LYS A 74 -2.49 8.85 -6.22
C LYS A 74 -2.96 9.27 -4.83
N ALA A 75 -3.64 8.36 -4.12
CA ALA A 75 -4.10 8.63 -2.78
C ALA A 75 -2.94 8.88 -1.83
N ASN A 76 -1.85 8.14 -1.98
CA ASN A 76 -0.67 8.32 -1.15
C ASN A 76 -0.05 9.70 -1.36
N ARG A 77 0.05 10.16 -2.60
CA ARG A 77 0.63 11.47 -2.92
C ARG A 77 -0.27 12.63 -2.54
N GLU A 78 -1.58 12.47 -2.69
CA GLU A 78 -2.56 13.49 -2.27
C GLU A 78 -2.59 13.64 -0.75
N ARG A 79 -2.37 12.55 -0.03
CA ARG A 79 -2.34 12.56 1.42
C ARG A 79 -1.11 13.30 1.96
N GLY A 80 -0.09 13.36 1.18
CA GLY A 80 1.07 14.13 1.49
C GLY A 80 2.23 13.51 2.08
#